data_ad17104a6d731ea1362822bc9279f520
#
_entry.id   ad17104a6d731ea1362822bc9279f520
#
_cell.length_a   1.000
_cell.length_b   1.000
_cell.length_c   1.000
_cell.angle_alpha   90.00
_cell.angle_beta   90.00
_cell.angle_gamma   90.00
#
_symmetry.space_group_name_H-M   'P 1'
#
loop_
_entity.id
_entity.type
_entity.pdbx_description
1 polymer ?
#
loop_
_entity_poly.entity_id
_entity_poly.type
_entity_poly.pdbx_seq_one_letter_code
_entity_poly.pdbx_strand_id
1 'polypeptide(L)'
;MSEAALPPRVQRFLETHIDSIEKLEVLLLLRNQPARIWTAAAVAQELRIMEASAQGRVEDLCARGLVACEGGAPPPYRFAPAASEDSQAVTELAATYASRRVSVISFIFSRPTDRLRSFANAFRLKKD
;
A
#
# COMPACT_ATOMS: atom_id res chain seq x y z
N MET A 1 -1.67 26.50 1.28
CA MET A 1 -2.01 25.80 1.28
C MET A 1 -2.18 24.73 0.38
N SER A 2 -2.49 24.95 -0.64
CA SER A 2 -2.80 23.85 -1.47
C SER A 2 -1.62 23.05 -1.93
N GLU A 3 -0.42 23.56 -1.82
CA GLU A 3 0.67 22.76 -2.27
C GLU A 3 0.89 21.55 -1.40
N ALA A 4 0.34 21.52 -0.21
CA ALA A 4 0.44 20.35 0.62
C ALA A 4 -0.65 19.34 0.28
N ALA A 5 -1.63 19.73 -0.51
CA ALA A 5 -2.72 18.83 -0.83
C ALA A 5 -2.31 17.84 -1.90
N LEU A 6 -2.72 16.60 -1.73
CA LEU A 6 -2.45 15.56 -2.71
C LEU A 6 -3.57 15.51 -3.73
N PRO A 7 -3.29 15.02 -4.94
CA PRO A 7 -4.36 14.86 -5.92
C PRO A 7 -5.49 13.99 -5.35
N PRO A 8 -6.74 14.30 -5.68
CA PRO A 8 -7.87 13.55 -5.11
C PRO A 8 -7.81 12.06 -5.38
N ARG A 9 -7.34 11.66 -6.56
CA ARG A 9 -7.23 10.24 -6.87
C ARG A 9 -6.20 9.56 -5.95
N VAL A 10 -5.10 10.26 -5.68
CA VAL A 10 -4.08 9.73 -4.79
C VAL A 10 -4.63 9.60 -3.37
N GLN A 11 -5.35 10.62 -2.91
CA GLN A 11 -5.93 10.56 -1.58
C GLN A 11 -6.89 9.39 -1.43
N ARG A 12 -7.78 9.22 -2.41
CA ARG A 12 -8.74 8.12 -2.36
C ARG A 12 -8.04 6.77 -2.39
N PHE A 13 -7.01 6.65 -3.20
CA PHE A 13 -6.28 5.40 -3.28
C PHE A 13 -5.61 5.06 -1.95
N LEU A 14 -4.97 6.04 -1.34
CA LEU A 14 -4.32 5.85 -0.05
C LEU A 14 -5.33 5.47 1.02
N GLU A 15 -6.47 6.16 1.03
CA GLU A 15 -7.49 5.88 2.03
C GLU A 15 -8.07 4.48 1.88
N THR A 16 -8.18 4.01 0.65
CA THR A 16 -8.80 2.72 0.39
C THR A 16 -7.83 1.56 0.60
N HIS A 17 -6.58 1.73 0.22
CA HIS A 17 -5.67 0.60 0.12
C HIS A 17 -4.42 0.67 0.99
N ILE A 18 -3.98 1.85 1.39
CA ILE A 18 -2.66 1.99 2.01
C ILE A 18 -2.81 2.52 3.42
N ASP A 19 -2.47 1.69 4.39
CA ASP A 19 -2.57 2.08 5.79
C ASP A 19 -1.21 2.19 6.46
N SER A 20 -0.13 1.99 5.73
CA SER A 20 1.20 2.11 6.32
C SER A 20 2.19 2.49 5.24
N ILE A 21 3.28 3.11 5.67
CA ILE A 21 4.38 3.46 4.76
C ILE A 21 5.01 2.19 4.20
N GLU A 22 5.10 1.15 5.01
CA GLU A 22 5.71 -0.09 4.56
C GLU A 22 4.92 -0.69 3.41
N LYS A 23 3.59 -0.70 3.50
CA LYS A 23 2.77 -1.21 2.40
C LYS A 23 2.93 -0.37 1.15
N LEU A 24 3.02 0.96 1.32
CA LEU A 24 3.26 1.85 0.20
C LEU A 24 4.56 1.50 -0.50
N GLU A 25 5.62 1.30 0.27
CA GLU A 25 6.91 1.01 -0.33
C GLU A 25 6.94 -0.34 -1.01
N VAL A 26 6.24 -1.33 -0.46
CA VAL A 26 6.13 -2.62 -1.12
C VAL A 26 5.42 -2.46 -2.47
N LEU A 27 4.31 -1.76 -2.48
CA LEU A 27 3.56 -1.54 -3.72
C LEU A 27 4.41 -0.86 -4.78
N LEU A 28 5.10 0.20 -4.40
CA LEU A 28 5.90 0.96 -5.35
C LEU A 28 7.11 0.17 -5.83
N LEU A 29 7.67 -0.66 -4.97
CA LEU A 29 8.77 -1.52 -5.38
C LEU A 29 8.33 -2.45 -6.51
N LEU A 30 7.20 -3.11 -6.35
CA LEU A 30 6.71 -4.02 -7.37
C LEU A 30 6.31 -3.25 -8.63
N ARG A 31 5.72 -2.08 -8.47
CA ARG A 31 5.32 -1.26 -9.61
C ARG A 31 6.52 -0.79 -10.42
N ASN A 32 7.65 -0.51 -9.76
CA ASN A 32 8.82 -0.01 -10.46
C ASN A 32 9.46 -1.07 -11.35
N GLN A 33 9.17 -2.33 -11.12
CA GLN A 33 9.67 -3.42 -11.97
C GLN A 33 8.50 -4.34 -12.29
N PRO A 34 7.56 -3.88 -13.10
CA PRO A 34 6.30 -4.63 -13.29
C PRO A 34 6.48 -5.99 -13.96
N ALA A 35 7.55 -6.18 -14.72
CA ALA A 35 7.77 -7.46 -15.35
C ALA A 35 8.41 -8.48 -14.42
N ARG A 36 8.91 -8.03 -13.28
CA ARG A 36 9.59 -8.91 -12.36
C ARG A 36 8.61 -9.65 -11.47
N ILE A 37 8.93 -10.90 -11.20
CA ILE A 37 8.16 -11.71 -10.28
C ILE A 37 8.92 -11.75 -8.96
N TRP A 38 8.20 -11.45 -7.88
CA TRP A 38 8.80 -11.31 -6.56
C TRP A 38 8.30 -12.40 -5.64
N THR A 39 9.15 -12.82 -4.70
CA THR A 39 8.69 -13.56 -3.54
C THR A 39 8.69 -12.63 -2.34
N ALA A 40 8.00 -13.02 -1.27
CA ALA A 40 8.02 -12.20 -0.06
C ALA A 40 9.44 -12.05 0.47
N ALA A 41 10.25 -13.11 0.35
CA ALA A 41 11.64 -13.04 0.81
C ALA A 41 12.44 -12.02 0.01
N ALA A 42 12.22 -11.97 -1.31
CA ALA A 42 12.94 -11.01 -2.15
C ALA A 42 12.53 -9.58 -1.81
N VAL A 43 11.24 -9.36 -1.56
CA VAL A 43 10.76 -8.04 -1.16
C VAL A 43 11.39 -7.64 0.17
N ALA A 44 11.40 -8.57 1.12
CA ALA A 44 11.96 -8.30 2.44
C ALA A 44 13.43 -7.91 2.34
N GLN A 45 14.16 -8.61 1.48
CA GLN A 45 15.58 -8.35 1.30
C GLN A 45 15.81 -6.98 0.68
N GLU A 46 15.02 -6.66 -0.34
CA GLU A 46 15.18 -5.39 -1.03
C GLU A 46 14.86 -4.20 -0.13
N LEU A 47 13.80 -4.30 0.65
CA LEU A 47 13.37 -3.19 1.51
C LEU A 47 13.95 -3.27 2.92
N ARG A 48 14.67 -4.33 3.23
CA ARG A 48 15.30 -4.52 4.54
C ARG A 48 14.26 -4.54 5.65
N ILE A 49 13.20 -5.32 5.42
CA ILE A 49 12.15 -5.53 6.41
C ILE A 49 12.08 -7.01 6.71
N MET A 50 11.33 -7.36 7.73
CA MET A 50 11.18 -8.77 8.09
C MET A 50 10.35 -9.49 7.04
N GLU A 51 10.69 -10.74 6.79
CA GLU A 51 9.98 -11.51 5.78
C GLU A 51 8.50 -11.66 6.13
N ALA A 52 8.17 -11.83 7.40
CA ALA A 52 6.78 -11.94 7.80
C ALA A 52 6.01 -10.66 7.48
N SER A 53 6.65 -9.50 7.64
CA SER A 53 6.01 -8.24 7.27
C SER A 53 5.79 -8.16 5.78
N ALA A 54 6.82 -8.50 5.00
CA ALA A 54 6.69 -8.46 3.54
C ALA A 54 5.58 -9.41 3.09
N GLN A 55 5.51 -10.59 3.68
CA GLN A 55 4.49 -11.57 3.34
C GLN A 55 3.09 -10.99 3.57
N GLY A 56 2.88 -10.38 4.73
CA GLY A 56 1.57 -9.79 5.03
C GLY A 56 1.21 -8.69 4.05
N ARG A 57 2.19 -7.85 3.67
CA ARG A 57 1.91 -6.75 2.76
C ARG A 57 1.57 -7.24 1.36
N VAL A 58 2.33 -8.20 0.82
CA VAL A 58 2.04 -8.67 -0.55
C VAL A 58 0.74 -9.46 -0.58
N GLU A 59 0.42 -10.20 0.49
CA GLU A 59 -0.86 -10.90 0.54
C GLU A 59 -2.02 -9.92 0.57
N ASP A 60 -1.90 -8.84 1.33
CA ASP A 60 -2.95 -7.85 1.38
C ASP A 60 -3.11 -7.15 0.04
N LEU A 61 -2.00 -6.81 -0.60
CA LEU A 61 -2.08 -6.17 -1.91
C LEU A 61 -2.69 -7.10 -2.95
N CYS A 62 -2.42 -8.39 -2.85
CA CYS A 62 -3.03 -9.37 -3.75
C CYS A 62 -4.54 -9.42 -3.50
N ALA A 63 -4.95 -9.46 -2.24
CA ALA A 63 -6.37 -9.50 -1.91
C ALA A 63 -7.11 -8.26 -2.39
N ARG A 64 -6.42 -7.14 -2.51
CA ARG A 64 -7.02 -5.90 -3.01
C ARG A 64 -7.00 -5.77 -4.52
N GLY A 65 -6.46 -6.76 -5.22
CA GLY A 65 -6.42 -6.72 -6.68
C GLY A 65 -5.37 -5.82 -7.27
N LEU A 66 -4.35 -5.48 -6.50
CA LEU A 66 -3.27 -4.61 -6.98
C LEU A 66 -2.07 -5.39 -7.43
N VAL A 67 -1.90 -6.60 -6.95
CA VAL A 67 -0.77 -7.46 -7.23
C VAL A 67 -1.31 -8.82 -7.60
N ALA A 68 -0.78 -9.42 -8.65
CA ALA A 68 -1.15 -10.76 -9.02
C ALA A 68 -0.35 -11.75 -8.19
N CYS A 69 -1.03 -12.77 -7.67
CA CYS A 69 -0.37 -13.83 -6.97
C CYS A 69 -0.86 -15.16 -7.52
N GLU A 70 0.05 -16.10 -7.69
CA GLU A 70 -0.31 -17.40 -8.22
C GLU A 70 0.14 -18.45 -7.26
N GLY A 71 -0.36 -19.66 -7.43
CA GLY A 71 0.03 -20.73 -6.56
C GLY A 71 1.52 -21.00 -6.68
N GLY A 72 2.06 -21.60 -5.65
CA GLY A 72 3.47 -21.94 -5.63
C GLY A 72 3.95 -21.95 -4.21
N ALA A 73 5.15 -22.46 -4.02
CA ALA A 73 5.77 -22.53 -2.71
C ALA A 73 7.24 -22.22 -2.86
N PRO A 74 7.64 -20.97 -2.69
CA PRO A 74 6.83 -19.82 -2.23
C PRO A 74 6.01 -19.21 -3.36
N PRO A 75 4.90 -18.53 -3.00
CA PRO A 75 4.06 -17.92 -4.01
C PRO A 75 4.76 -16.74 -4.67
N PRO A 76 4.54 -16.56 -5.98
CA PRO A 76 5.09 -15.40 -6.68
C PRO A 76 4.10 -14.24 -6.68
N TYR A 77 4.63 -13.03 -6.71
CA TYR A 77 3.83 -11.81 -6.72
C TYR A 77 4.35 -10.88 -7.82
N ARG A 78 3.44 -10.20 -8.48
CA ARG A 78 3.80 -9.31 -9.57
C ARG A 78 2.82 -8.15 -9.60
N PHE A 79 3.32 -6.95 -9.89
CA PHE A 79 2.45 -5.79 -10.00
C PHE A 79 1.50 -5.98 -11.18
N ALA A 80 0.22 -6.05 -10.91
CA ALA A 80 -0.78 -6.26 -11.95
C ALA A 80 -2.15 -5.84 -11.43
N PRO A 81 -2.42 -4.52 -11.37
CA PRO A 81 -3.72 -4.07 -10.92
C PRO A 81 -4.82 -4.59 -11.81
N ALA A 82 -5.89 -5.10 -11.21
CA ALA A 82 -7.01 -5.65 -11.96
C ALA A 82 -7.81 -4.55 -12.63
N ALA A 83 -7.88 -3.38 -12.01
CA ALA A 83 -8.65 -2.27 -12.56
C ALA A 83 -7.74 -1.23 -13.15
N SER A 84 -8.08 -0.71 -14.33
CA SER A 84 -7.25 0.31 -14.96
C SER A 84 -7.22 1.59 -14.14
N GLU A 85 -8.28 1.89 -13.39
CA GLU A 85 -8.29 3.05 -12.55
C GLU A 85 -7.24 2.93 -11.44
N ASP A 86 -7.06 1.73 -10.90
CA ASP A 86 -6.02 1.50 -9.90
C ASP A 86 -4.64 1.67 -10.51
N SER A 87 -4.45 1.21 -11.74
CA SER A 87 -3.18 1.38 -12.42
C SER A 87 -2.84 2.86 -12.57
N GLN A 88 -3.83 3.65 -12.97
CA GLN A 88 -3.62 5.09 -13.11
C GLN A 88 -3.35 5.75 -11.76
N ALA A 89 -4.07 5.33 -10.74
CA ALA A 89 -3.88 5.89 -9.41
C ALA A 89 -2.48 5.61 -8.88
N VAL A 90 -1.97 4.40 -9.11
CA VAL A 90 -0.62 4.05 -8.65
C VAL A 90 0.42 4.84 -9.42
N THR A 91 0.20 5.04 -10.72
CA THR A 91 1.12 5.85 -11.51
C THR A 91 1.20 7.27 -10.95
N GLU A 92 0.04 7.85 -10.66
CA GLU A 92 0.01 9.19 -10.10
C GLU A 92 0.59 9.22 -8.69
N LEU A 93 0.31 8.20 -7.91
CA LEU A 93 0.87 8.09 -6.56
C LEU A 93 2.40 8.01 -6.61
N ALA A 94 2.94 7.22 -7.52
CA ALA A 94 4.38 7.10 -7.64
C ALA A 94 5.02 8.45 -7.95
N ALA A 95 4.42 9.20 -8.87
CA ALA A 95 4.94 10.52 -9.22
C ALA A 95 4.82 11.48 -8.05
N THR A 96 3.70 11.41 -7.33
CA THR A 96 3.49 12.28 -6.18
C THR A 96 4.47 11.95 -5.06
N TYR A 97 4.70 10.67 -4.83
CA TYR A 97 5.63 10.26 -3.78
C TYR A 97 7.06 10.70 -4.12
N ALA A 98 7.41 10.67 -5.39
CA ALA A 98 8.75 11.11 -5.81
C ALA A 98 8.95 12.60 -5.59
N SER A 99 7.92 13.40 -5.79
CA SER A 99 8.06 14.85 -5.70
C SER A 99 7.58 15.43 -4.37
N ARG A 100 6.68 14.73 -3.66
CA ARG A 100 6.10 15.24 -2.42
C ARG A 100 6.07 14.15 -1.36
N ARG A 101 7.21 13.57 -1.13
CA ARG A 101 7.30 12.42 -0.23
C ARG A 101 6.76 12.72 1.15
N VAL A 102 7.12 13.87 1.71
CA VAL A 102 6.69 14.22 3.06
C VAL A 102 5.18 14.38 3.12
N SER A 103 4.59 14.97 2.08
CA SER A 103 3.14 15.14 2.05
C SER A 103 2.41 13.81 2.04
N VAL A 104 2.92 12.85 1.28
CA VAL A 104 2.30 11.52 1.24
C VAL A 104 2.42 10.85 2.60
N ILE A 105 3.62 10.89 3.19
CA ILE A 105 3.84 10.27 4.49
C ILE A 105 2.94 10.91 5.55
N SER A 106 2.86 12.24 5.55
CA SER A 106 2.02 12.94 6.51
C SER A 106 0.55 12.58 6.35
N PHE A 107 0.10 12.43 5.11
CA PHE A 107 -1.28 12.06 4.86
C PHE A 107 -1.58 10.68 5.46
N ILE A 108 -0.68 9.74 5.27
CA ILE A 108 -0.90 8.39 5.78
C ILE A 108 -0.93 8.39 7.31
N PHE A 109 -0.03 9.14 7.94
CA PHE A 109 0.02 9.18 9.39
C PHE A 109 -1.12 9.95 10.02
N SER A 110 -1.63 10.96 9.35
CA SER A 110 -2.59 11.86 9.99
C SER A 110 -4.03 11.39 9.91
N ARG A 111 -4.34 10.42 9.04
CA ARG A 111 -5.72 9.97 8.94
C ARG A 111 -5.95 8.81 9.92
N PRO A 112 -7.19 8.58 10.32
CA PRO A 112 -7.47 7.48 11.24
C PRO A 112 -7.13 6.14 10.60
N THR A 113 -6.38 5.33 11.32
CA THR A 113 -6.05 3.99 10.85
C THR A 113 -7.09 3.01 11.33
N ASP A 114 -7.01 1.79 10.82
CA ASP A 114 -7.91 0.74 11.28
C ASP A 114 -7.76 0.52 12.78
N ARG A 115 -6.56 0.61 13.29
CA ARG A 115 -6.35 0.44 14.71
C ARG A 115 -7.08 1.49 15.51
N LEU A 116 -7.02 2.75 15.07
CA LEU A 116 -7.69 3.83 15.75
C LEU A 116 -9.20 3.66 15.64
N ARG A 117 -9.67 3.26 14.48
CA ARG A 117 -11.08 3.01 14.30
C ARG A 117 -11.57 1.87 15.17
N SER A 118 -10.79 0.81 15.27
CA SER A 118 -11.14 -0.32 16.12
C SER A 118 -11.22 0.08 17.57
N PHE A 119 -10.28 0.92 17.99
CA PHE A 119 -10.28 1.42 19.34
C PHE A 119 -11.55 2.23 19.62
N ALA A 120 -11.91 3.10 18.70
CA ALA A 120 -13.11 3.91 18.88
C ALA A 120 -14.37 3.05 18.90
N ASN A 121 -14.43 2.04 18.06
CA ASN A 121 -15.57 1.14 18.04
C ASN A 121 -15.68 0.33 19.32
N ALA A 122 -14.57 -0.16 19.82
CA ALA A 122 -14.57 -0.91 21.06
C ALA A 122 -15.04 -0.04 22.21
N PHE A 123 -14.60 1.20 22.24
CA PHE A 123 -14.99 2.13 23.26
C PHE A 123 -16.49 2.40 23.20
N ARG A 124 -17.01 2.56 22.00
CA ARG A 124 -18.43 2.79 21.80
C ARG A 124 -19.28 1.60 22.24
N LEU A 125 -18.83 0.40 21.90
CA LEU A 125 -19.53 -0.80 22.32
C LEU A 125 -19.55 -0.95 23.82
N LYS A 126 -18.46 -0.54 24.45
CA LYS A 126 -18.41 -0.64 25.86
C LYS A 126 -19.41 0.25 26.55
N LYS A 127 -19.74 1.36 25.96
CA LYS A 127 -20.71 2.25 26.51
C LYS A 127 -22.10 1.64 26.53
N ASP A 128 -22.39 0.82 25.60
CA ASP A 128 -23.68 0.19 25.52
C ASP A 128 -23.74 -1.03 26.44
#